data_e92cf7e343144f4fce919e813b0a9d3f
#
_entry.id   e92cf7e343144f4fce919e813b0a9d3f
#
_cell.length_a   1.000
_cell.length_b   1.000
_cell.length_c   1.000
_cell.angle_alpha   90.00
_cell.angle_beta   90.00
_cell.angle_gamma   90.00
#
_symmetry.space_group_name_H-M   'P 1'
#
loop_
_entity.id
_entity.type
_entity.pdbx_description
1 polymer ?
#
loop_
_entity_poly.entity_id
_entity_poly.type
_entity_poly.pdbx_seq_one_letter_code
_entity_poly.pdbx_strand_id
1 'polypeptide(L)'
;MMWQKSSIKRYLQIKEREPMSTAKAESVKISLGNFLRSDNSTANPIAKPLIALIENISQSCQMISKAVNQGALDNILGSAGSGNIQGETQQKLDILANDMLIQANESSGLLAAMASEELDTIHVIPEHLQQGDYLLLFDPLD
;
A
#
# COMPACT_ATOMS: atom_id res chain seq x y z
N MET A 1 -58.94 -3.97 37.67
CA MET A 1 -57.76 -4.37 36.88
C MET A 1 -56.56 -3.58 37.35
N MET A 2 -55.73 -4.19 38.17
CA MET A 2 -54.60 -3.55 38.84
C MET A 2 -53.34 -3.85 38.00
N TRP A 3 -52.84 -2.90 37.21
CA TRP A 3 -51.57 -3.01 36.53
C TRP A 3 -50.44 -2.72 37.51
N GLN A 4 -49.58 -3.70 37.67
CA GLN A 4 -48.48 -3.67 38.66
C GLN A 4 -47.48 -2.54 38.38
N LYS A 5 -47.30 -1.67 39.36
CA LYS A 5 -46.33 -0.55 39.39
C LYS A 5 -44.83 -1.00 39.31
N SER A 6 -44.57 -2.31 39.22
CA SER A 6 -43.20 -2.86 39.17
C SER A 6 -42.54 -2.76 37.79
N SER A 7 -43.32 -2.70 36.70
CA SER A 7 -42.75 -2.67 35.35
C SER A 7 -42.25 -1.27 34.93
N ILE A 8 -42.79 -0.21 35.51
CA ILE A 8 -42.41 1.17 35.18
C ILE A 8 -41.10 1.54 35.86
N LYS A 9 -40.78 0.99 37.04
CA LYS A 9 -39.51 1.22 37.73
C LYS A 9 -38.31 0.60 36.99
N ARG A 10 -38.51 -0.49 36.26
CA ARG A 10 -37.48 -1.11 35.46
C ARG A 10 -37.15 -0.34 34.19
N TYR A 11 -38.11 0.40 33.65
CA TYR A 11 -37.92 1.23 32.45
C TYR A 11 -37.22 2.56 32.76
N LEU A 12 -37.33 3.08 33.97
CA LEU A 12 -36.68 4.32 34.39
C LEU A 12 -35.23 4.12 34.82
N GLN A 13 -34.83 2.92 35.23
CA GLN A 13 -33.44 2.60 35.57
C GLN A 13 -32.53 2.42 34.33
N ILE A 14 -33.09 2.34 33.13
CA ILE A 14 -32.29 2.26 31.87
C ILE A 14 -31.85 3.66 31.39
N LYS A 15 -32.42 4.74 31.93
CA LYS A 15 -32.15 6.12 31.48
C LYS A 15 -31.05 6.84 32.21
N GLU A 16 -30.46 6.24 33.26
CA GLU A 16 -29.31 6.80 33.97
C GLU A 16 -28.03 5.97 33.71
N ARG A 17 -27.82 5.56 32.44
CA ARG A 17 -26.46 5.24 32.03
C ARG A 17 -25.77 6.55 31.73
N GLU A 18 -24.72 6.84 32.52
CA GLU A 18 -23.76 7.88 32.25
C GLU A 18 -23.41 7.93 30.76
N PRO A 19 -23.27 9.12 30.16
CA PRO A 19 -22.79 9.18 28.78
C PRO A 19 -21.47 8.45 28.72
N MET A 20 -21.40 7.39 27.93
CA MET A 20 -20.15 6.70 27.64
C MET A 20 -19.12 7.78 27.32
N SER A 21 -18.11 7.89 28.17
CA SER A 21 -16.94 8.69 27.93
C SER A 21 -16.56 8.50 26.45
N THR A 22 -16.61 9.58 25.69
CA THR A 22 -16.02 9.64 24.35
C THR A 22 -14.51 9.60 24.54
N ALA A 23 -14.00 8.47 25.00
CA ALA A 23 -12.61 8.14 24.83
C ALA A 23 -12.43 8.13 23.31
N LYS A 24 -11.82 9.21 22.83
CA LYS A 24 -11.34 9.36 21.47
C LYS A 24 -10.57 8.08 21.21
N ALA A 25 -11.14 7.17 20.41
CA ALA A 25 -10.44 5.96 19.99
C ALA A 25 -9.18 6.48 19.28
N GLU A 26 -8.05 6.47 19.96
CA GLU A 26 -6.76 6.65 19.32
C GLU A 26 -6.69 5.53 18.30
N SER A 27 -6.78 5.89 17.03
CA SER A 27 -6.58 4.94 15.94
C SER A 27 -5.15 4.43 16.07
N VAL A 28 -4.99 3.25 16.63
CA VAL A 28 -3.69 2.57 16.67
C VAL A 28 -3.27 2.39 15.21
N LYS A 29 -2.30 3.20 14.77
CA LYS A 29 -1.73 3.07 13.43
C LYS A 29 -1.01 1.73 13.36
N ILE A 30 -1.60 0.77 12.70
CA ILE A 30 -0.98 -0.51 12.42
C ILE A 30 -0.22 -0.42 11.08
N SER A 31 1.00 -0.92 11.03
CA SER A 31 1.73 -1.02 9.74
C SER A 31 1.10 -2.08 8.84
N LEU A 32 1.28 -1.92 7.50
CA LEU A 32 0.80 -2.88 6.52
C LEU A 32 1.26 -4.31 6.86
N GLY A 33 2.54 -4.51 7.16
CA GLY A 33 3.07 -5.82 7.52
C GLY A 33 2.47 -6.40 8.79
N ASN A 34 2.22 -5.58 9.82
CA ASN A 34 1.54 -6.04 11.03
C ASN A 34 0.09 -6.41 10.74
N PHE A 35 -0.60 -5.63 9.90
CA PHE A 35 -1.95 -5.94 9.46
C PHE A 35 -2.01 -7.29 8.72
N LEU A 36 -1.18 -7.47 7.71
CA LEU A 36 -1.14 -8.69 6.92
C LEU A 36 -0.79 -9.94 7.75
N ARG A 37 0.07 -9.79 8.77
CA ARG A 37 0.42 -10.89 9.68
C ARG A 37 -0.66 -11.16 10.73
N SER A 38 -1.38 -10.14 11.19
CA SER A 38 -2.44 -10.31 12.19
C SER A 38 -3.69 -10.97 11.60
N ASP A 39 -3.99 -10.72 10.34
CA ASP A 39 -5.14 -11.32 9.64
C ASP A 39 -4.88 -12.79 9.23
N ASN A 40 -3.67 -13.28 9.46
CA ASN A 40 -3.24 -14.65 9.14
C ASN A 40 -3.85 -15.72 10.08
N SER A 41 -4.77 -15.34 10.96
CA SER A 41 -5.55 -16.25 11.85
C SER A 41 -6.79 -16.84 11.18
N THR A 42 -7.08 -16.45 9.94
CA THR A 42 -8.25 -16.92 9.19
C THR A 42 -8.05 -18.31 8.61
N ALA A 43 -9.15 -18.94 8.18
CA ALA A 43 -9.13 -20.27 7.55
C ALA A 43 -8.31 -20.34 6.25
N ASN A 44 -7.88 -19.20 5.71
CA ASN A 44 -7.07 -19.10 4.49
C ASN A 44 -5.93 -18.07 4.67
N PRO A 45 -4.85 -18.43 5.38
CA PRO A 45 -3.77 -17.52 5.70
C PRO A 45 -2.99 -17.09 4.44
N ILE A 46 -2.62 -15.80 4.38
CA ILE A 46 -1.75 -15.29 3.31
C ILE A 46 -0.37 -15.94 3.45
N ALA A 47 0.18 -16.44 2.35
CA ALA A 47 1.51 -17.06 2.33
C ALA A 47 2.59 -16.04 2.73
N LYS A 48 3.53 -16.46 3.58
CA LYS A 48 4.63 -15.58 4.04
C LYS A 48 5.43 -14.93 2.91
N PRO A 49 5.78 -15.62 1.80
CA PRO A 49 6.45 -14.99 0.68
C PRO A 49 5.60 -13.89 0.02
N LEU A 50 4.27 -14.07 -0.06
CA LEU A 50 3.38 -13.05 -0.60
C LEU A 50 3.33 -11.82 0.32
N ILE A 51 3.30 -11.99 1.64
CA ILE A 51 3.39 -10.88 2.59
C ILE A 51 4.70 -10.11 2.37
N ALA A 52 5.83 -10.81 2.24
CA ALA A 52 7.12 -10.18 1.98
C ALA A 52 7.15 -9.41 0.65
N LEU A 53 6.54 -9.97 -0.40
CA LEU A 53 6.43 -9.29 -1.69
C LEU A 53 5.60 -8.00 -1.58
N ILE A 54 4.45 -8.05 -0.91
CA ILE A 54 3.59 -6.87 -0.70
C ILE A 54 4.34 -5.80 0.12
N GLU A 55 5.12 -6.18 1.13
CA GLU A 55 5.94 -5.25 1.90
C GLU A 55 7.03 -4.60 1.03
N ASN A 56 7.72 -5.36 0.17
CA ASN A 56 8.73 -4.85 -0.77
C ASN A 56 8.10 -3.85 -1.75
N ILE A 57 6.97 -4.19 -2.36
CA ILE A 57 6.24 -3.29 -3.27
C ILE A 57 5.84 -2.01 -2.54
N SER A 58 5.30 -2.12 -1.33
CA SER A 58 4.94 -0.95 -0.52
C SER A 58 6.13 -0.03 -0.23
N GLN A 59 7.32 -0.59 0.03
CA GLN A 59 8.56 0.18 0.22
C GLN A 59 8.99 0.85 -1.09
N SER A 60 8.90 0.14 -2.22
CA SER A 60 9.20 0.69 -3.54
C SER A 60 8.30 1.89 -3.87
N CYS A 61 6.99 1.76 -3.63
CA CYS A 61 6.04 2.87 -3.80
C CYS A 61 6.36 4.08 -2.92
N GLN A 62 6.82 3.86 -1.67
CA GLN A 62 7.25 4.96 -0.80
C GLN A 62 8.52 5.66 -1.33
N MET A 63 9.46 4.89 -1.88
CA MET A 63 10.67 5.44 -2.50
C MET A 63 10.35 6.25 -3.74
N ILE A 64 9.47 5.73 -4.62
CA ILE A 64 8.99 6.43 -5.82
C ILE A 64 8.27 7.72 -5.43
N SER A 65 7.32 7.65 -4.51
CA SER A 65 6.60 8.83 -4.02
C SER A 65 7.56 9.91 -3.48
N LYS A 66 8.60 9.51 -2.76
CA LYS A 66 9.63 10.42 -2.27
C LYS A 66 10.44 11.03 -3.41
N ALA A 67 10.85 10.22 -4.40
CA ALA A 67 11.62 10.68 -5.55
C ALA A 67 10.81 11.66 -6.42
N VAL A 68 9.54 11.34 -6.68
CA VAL A 68 8.62 12.24 -7.41
C VAL A 68 8.44 13.57 -6.68
N ASN A 69 8.22 13.54 -5.35
CA ASN A 69 8.10 14.77 -4.57
C ASN A 69 9.39 15.59 -4.53
N GLN A 70 10.55 14.95 -4.46
CA GLN A 70 11.84 15.64 -4.53
C GLN A 70 12.10 16.19 -5.93
N GLY A 71 11.81 15.43 -6.98
CA GLY A 71 11.92 15.85 -8.35
C GLY A 71 11.05 17.05 -8.69
N ALA A 72 9.84 17.12 -8.13
CA ALA A 72 8.97 18.28 -8.23
C ALA A 72 9.57 19.54 -7.56
N LEU A 73 10.31 19.36 -6.46
CA LEU A 73 10.98 20.45 -5.75
C LEU A 73 12.27 20.91 -6.44
N ASP A 74 13.05 19.97 -7.00
CA ASP A 74 14.36 20.24 -7.61
C ASP A 74 14.28 20.64 -9.08
N ASN A 75 13.08 20.99 -9.58
CA ASN A 75 12.89 21.45 -10.97
C ASN A 75 13.29 20.41 -12.04
N ILE A 76 13.28 19.12 -11.72
CA ILE A 76 13.34 18.04 -12.72
C ILE A 76 12.14 18.19 -13.68
N LEU A 77 11.09 18.85 -13.23
CA LEU A 77 9.93 19.31 -13.99
C LEU A 77 10.22 20.53 -14.87
N GLY A 78 11.48 20.78 -15.22
CA GLY A 78 11.92 21.69 -16.26
C GLY A 78 11.53 23.15 -16.07
N SER A 79 12.48 24.03 -16.17
CA SER A 79 12.28 25.48 -16.35
C SER A 79 11.26 25.76 -17.45
N ALA A 80 10.25 26.55 -17.12
CA ALA A 80 9.21 27.02 -18.02
C ALA A 80 9.80 27.65 -19.30
N GLY A 81 9.62 26.97 -20.40
CA GLY A 81 10.02 27.52 -21.71
C GLY A 81 9.60 26.57 -22.83
N SER A 82 8.41 26.83 -23.39
CA SER A 82 7.90 26.39 -24.69
C SER A 82 7.67 24.89 -24.96
N GLY A 83 6.40 24.54 -25.11
CA GLY A 83 5.89 23.42 -25.95
C GLY A 83 6.36 22.03 -25.62
N ASN A 84 5.50 21.19 -25.08
CA ASN A 84 5.68 19.77 -24.84
C ASN A 84 6.48 19.32 -23.60
N ILE A 85 6.90 20.20 -22.75
CA ILE A 85 7.68 19.93 -21.54
C ILE A 85 6.93 18.99 -20.56
N GLN A 86 5.61 19.07 -20.52
CA GLN A 86 4.78 18.28 -19.61
C GLN A 86 4.80 16.78 -19.95
N GLY A 87 4.71 16.44 -21.24
CA GLY A 87 4.78 15.05 -21.70
C GLY A 87 6.17 14.43 -21.51
N GLU A 88 7.24 15.20 -21.82
CA GLU A 88 8.62 14.72 -21.62
C GLU A 88 8.96 14.50 -20.14
N THR A 89 8.41 15.31 -19.26
CA THR A 89 8.62 15.18 -17.81
C THR A 89 7.89 13.96 -17.25
N GLN A 90 6.65 13.76 -17.65
CA GLN A 90 5.88 12.58 -17.25
C GLN A 90 6.60 11.32 -17.69
N GLN A 91 7.00 11.20 -18.93
CA GLN A 91 7.78 10.07 -19.44
C GLN A 91 9.07 9.79 -18.64
N LYS A 92 9.78 10.82 -18.19
CA LYS A 92 10.97 10.64 -17.35
C LYS A 92 10.64 10.08 -15.97
N LEU A 93 9.51 10.50 -15.40
CA LEU A 93 9.05 10.01 -14.10
C LEU A 93 8.60 8.55 -14.19
N ASP A 94 7.91 8.18 -15.28
CA ASP A 94 7.47 6.82 -15.55
C ASP A 94 8.66 5.88 -15.65
N ILE A 95 9.67 6.23 -16.44
CA ILE A 95 10.94 5.48 -16.56
C ILE A 95 11.63 5.35 -15.20
N LEU A 96 11.76 6.44 -14.45
CA LEU A 96 12.40 6.44 -13.14
C LEU A 96 11.65 5.52 -12.16
N ALA A 97 10.34 5.61 -12.11
CA ALA A 97 9.51 4.79 -11.24
C ALA A 97 9.57 3.31 -11.61
N ASN A 98 9.55 3.00 -12.93
CA ASN A 98 9.75 1.67 -13.46
C ASN A 98 11.08 1.07 -13.02
N ASP A 99 12.19 1.78 -13.24
CA ASP A 99 13.53 1.33 -12.85
C ASP A 99 13.65 1.10 -11.35
N MET A 100 13.07 1.97 -10.54
CA MET A 100 13.06 1.84 -9.08
C MET A 100 12.30 0.59 -8.63
N LEU A 101 11.15 0.28 -9.23
CA LEU A 101 10.37 -0.93 -8.93
C LEU A 101 11.13 -2.20 -9.31
N ILE A 102 11.73 -2.23 -10.51
CA ILE A 102 12.52 -3.37 -10.95
C ILE A 102 13.71 -3.60 -10.02
N GLN A 103 14.55 -2.59 -9.80
CA GLN A 103 15.75 -2.69 -8.97
C GLN A 103 15.44 -3.12 -7.53
N ALA A 104 14.36 -2.61 -6.95
CA ALA A 104 13.98 -2.93 -5.57
C ALA A 104 13.48 -4.38 -5.40
N ASN A 105 12.94 -4.99 -6.46
CA ASN A 105 12.29 -6.30 -6.38
C ASN A 105 13.07 -7.42 -7.06
N GLU A 106 13.97 -7.11 -8.01
CA GLU A 106 14.72 -8.11 -8.79
C GLU A 106 15.50 -9.10 -7.93
N SER A 107 16.18 -8.62 -6.90
CA SER A 107 17.02 -9.44 -6.00
C SER A 107 16.27 -10.00 -4.78
N SER A 108 14.95 -9.85 -4.72
CA SER A 108 14.13 -10.25 -3.57
C SER A 108 14.08 -11.77 -3.35
N GLY A 109 14.32 -12.57 -4.39
CA GLY A 109 14.12 -14.02 -4.37
C GLY A 109 12.66 -14.45 -4.35
N LEU A 110 11.72 -13.53 -4.61
CA LEU A 110 10.28 -13.78 -4.54
C LEU A 110 9.65 -13.87 -5.94
N LEU A 111 10.30 -13.28 -6.96
CA LEU A 111 9.78 -13.16 -8.31
C LEU A 111 10.46 -14.12 -9.28
N ALA A 112 9.70 -14.63 -10.24
CA ALA A 112 10.20 -15.30 -11.44
C ALA A 112 10.40 -14.30 -12.58
N ALA A 113 9.51 -13.31 -12.71
CA ALA A 113 9.59 -12.27 -13.72
C ALA A 113 8.75 -11.06 -13.32
N MET A 114 8.98 -9.94 -14.02
CA MET A 114 8.20 -8.71 -13.92
C MET A 114 7.71 -8.28 -15.31
N ALA A 115 6.52 -7.72 -15.39
CA ALA A 115 5.99 -7.08 -16.58
C ALA A 115 5.49 -5.68 -16.21
N SER A 116 5.93 -4.69 -16.94
CA SER A 116 5.57 -3.28 -16.75
C SER A 116 4.98 -2.74 -18.06
N GLU A 117 4.09 -1.75 -17.96
CA GLU A 117 3.63 -1.01 -19.13
C GLU A 117 4.80 -0.32 -19.86
N GLU A 118 5.80 0.11 -19.12
CA GLU A 118 6.99 0.82 -19.64
C GLU A 118 8.01 -0.09 -20.33
N LEU A 119 7.78 -1.39 -20.39
CA LEU A 119 8.69 -2.36 -21.00
C LEU A 119 8.07 -3.04 -22.20
N ASP A 120 8.78 -3.08 -23.32
CA ASP A 120 8.39 -3.83 -24.52
C ASP A 120 8.32 -5.36 -24.30
N THR A 121 9.05 -5.86 -23.30
CA THR A 121 9.19 -7.29 -23.01
C THR A 121 9.20 -7.57 -21.51
N ILE A 122 8.86 -8.81 -21.16
CA ILE A 122 8.92 -9.29 -19.78
C ILE A 122 10.37 -9.24 -19.28
N HIS A 123 10.58 -8.64 -18.11
CA HIS A 123 11.85 -8.67 -17.37
C HIS A 123 11.93 -9.99 -16.60
N VAL A 124 12.68 -10.94 -17.12
CA VAL A 124 12.96 -12.23 -16.45
C VAL A 124 14.03 -12.03 -15.41
N ILE A 125 13.87 -12.58 -14.22
CA ILE A 125 14.87 -12.49 -13.15
C ILE A 125 16.16 -13.22 -13.63
N PRO A 126 17.34 -12.57 -13.58
CA PRO A 126 18.59 -13.15 -14.02
C PRO A 126 18.90 -14.48 -13.33
N GLU A 127 19.44 -15.46 -14.08
CA GLU A 127 19.73 -16.82 -13.57
C GLU A 127 20.69 -16.86 -12.38
N HIS A 128 21.55 -15.85 -12.24
CA HIS A 128 22.49 -15.76 -11.12
C HIS A 128 21.84 -15.26 -9.82
N LEU A 129 20.59 -14.78 -9.88
CA LEU A 129 19.80 -14.37 -8.74
C LEU A 129 18.83 -15.49 -8.33
N GLN A 130 18.46 -15.48 -7.07
CA GLN A 130 17.42 -16.39 -6.58
C GLN A 130 16.08 -16.04 -7.23
N GLN A 131 15.44 -17.03 -7.84
CA GLN A 131 14.10 -16.91 -8.40
C GLN A 131 13.05 -17.35 -7.38
N GLY A 132 11.88 -16.73 -7.45
CA GLY A 132 10.69 -17.08 -6.66
C GLY A 132 9.53 -17.53 -7.56
N ASP A 133 8.36 -17.70 -6.94
CA ASP A 133 7.19 -18.29 -7.60
C ASP A 133 6.19 -17.23 -8.12
N TYR A 134 6.43 -15.93 -7.85
CA TYR A 134 5.49 -14.87 -8.18
C TYR A 134 5.86 -14.16 -9.47
N LEU A 135 4.83 -13.63 -10.13
CA LEU A 135 4.95 -12.66 -11.23
C LEU A 135 4.45 -11.31 -10.72
N LEU A 136 5.16 -10.23 -11.02
CA LEU A 136 4.73 -8.88 -10.74
C LEU A 136 4.36 -8.17 -12.03
N LEU A 137 3.09 -7.78 -12.16
CA LEU A 137 2.58 -6.95 -13.25
C LEU A 137 2.23 -5.59 -12.67
N PHE A 138 2.71 -4.52 -13.29
CA PHE A 138 2.52 -3.18 -12.75
C PHE A 138 2.56 -2.10 -13.82
N ASP A 139 1.90 -1.00 -13.50
CA ASP A 139 2.02 0.30 -14.10
C ASP A 139 2.63 1.23 -13.02
N PRO A 140 3.79 1.85 -13.27
CA PRO A 140 4.52 2.51 -12.20
C PRO A 140 3.89 3.80 -11.67
N LEU A 141 3.13 4.52 -12.48
CA LEU A 141 2.60 5.85 -12.14
C LEU A 141 1.18 6.14 -12.67
N ASP A 142 0.37 5.17 -13.02
CA ASP A 142 -1.02 5.41 -13.43
C ASP A 142 -1.92 5.99 -12.32
#